data_254ff8d4456f6f418c7e300888876c8b
#
_entry.id   254ff8d4456f6f418c7e300888876c8b
#
_cell.length_a   1.000
_cell.length_b   1.000
_cell.length_c   1.000
_cell.angle_alpha   90.00
_cell.angle_beta   90.00
_cell.angle_gamma   90.00
#
_symmetry.space_group_name_H-M   'P 1'
#
loop_
_entity.id
_entity.type
_entity.pdbx_description
1 polymer ?
#
loop_
_entity_poly.entity_id
_entity_poly.type
_entity_poly.pdbx_seq_one_letter_code
_entity_poly.pdbx_strand_id
1 'polypeptide(L)'
;MRSLLSLSITAIAVGFAVVSGNYAEAGNAAQGEHAFVKCALCHAKDKRNGIGPGLLGVVGRPAGSVPGFSYSQVMKSSNIVWDEKSLDAFIMAPQKALPGNTMPFPGISDQEERNDLIAYLETLK
;
A
#
# COMPACT_ATOMS: atom_id res chain seq x y z
N MET A 1 10.96 -77.54 7.75
CA MET A 1 10.91 -76.54 6.67
C MET A 1 10.08 -75.36 7.16
N ARG A 2 10.73 -74.27 7.50
CA ARG A 2 10.06 -73.04 7.95
C ARG A 2 10.32 -71.98 6.90
N SER A 3 9.29 -71.62 6.16
CA SER A 3 9.30 -70.60 5.15
C SER A 3 9.17 -69.23 5.82
N LEU A 4 10.18 -68.42 5.74
CA LEU A 4 10.15 -67.03 6.24
C LEU A 4 9.62 -66.14 5.15
N LEU A 5 8.41 -65.63 5.27
CA LEU A 5 7.88 -64.56 4.40
C LEU A 5 8.54 -63.25 4.81
N SER A 6 9.35 -62.71 3.98
CA SER A 6 9.85 -61.33 4.09
C SER A 6 8.77 -60.35 3.63
N LEU A 7 8.24 -59.60 4.60
CA LEU A 7 7.36 -58.43 4.30
C LEU A 7 8.25 -57.22 3.96
N SER A 8 8.28 -56.83 2.69
CA SER A 8 8.92 -55.57 2.28
C SER A 8 7.95 -54.43 2.53
N ILE A 9 8.28 -53.56 3.48
CA ILE A 9 7.52 -52.35 3.75
C ILE A 9 8.09 -51.25 2.80
N THR A 10 7.32 -50.92 1.77
CA THR A 10 7.66 -49.79 0.87
C THR A 10 7.22 -48.50 1.56
N ALA A 11 8.16 -47.72 2.03
CA ALA A 11 7.89 -46.39 2.58
C ALA A 11 7.60 -45.41 1.42
N ILE A 12 6.35 -44.94 1.33
CA ILE A 12 5.96 -43.88 0.42
C ILE A 12 6.33 -42.55 1.07
N ALA A 13 7.37 -41.91 0.58
CA ALA A 13 7.72 -40.53 0.97
C ALA A 13 6.74 -39.56 0.29
N VAL A 14 5.77 -39.04 1.07
CA VAL A 14 4.91 -37.94 0.63
C VAL A 14 5.73 -36.65 0.74
N GLY A 15 6.25 -36.18 -0.39
CA GLY A 15 6.91 -34.90 -0.48
C GLY A 15 5.91 -33.75 -0.31
N PHE A 16 5.95 -33.06 0.81
CA PHE A 16 5.26 -31.78 0.96
C PHE A 16 6.00 -30.72 0.14
N ALA A 17 5.44 -30.32 -1.00
CA ALA A 17 5.88 -29.15 -1.71
C ALA A 17 5.49 -27.91 -0.89
N VAL A 18 6.47 -27.26 -0.26
CA VAL A 18 6.29 -25.94 0.36
C VAL A 18 6.13 -24.94 -0.79
N VAL A 19 4.91 -24.55 -1.10
CA VAL A 19 4.65 -23.42 -1.97
C VAL A 19 5.01 -22.17 -1.19
N SER A 20 6.20 -21.63 -1.42
CA SER A 20 6.58 -20.30 -0.93
C SER A 20 5.81 -19.28 -1.75
N GLY A 21 4.57 -19.02 -1.36
CA GLY A 21 3.81 -17.88 -1.87
C GLY A 21 4.51 -16.60 -1.39
N ASN A 22 4.91 -15.72 -2.31
CA ASN A 22 5.25 -14.35 -1.99
C ASN A 22 3.96 -13.66 -1.54
N TYR A 23 3.66 -13.79 -0.25
CA TYR A 23 2.65 -12.93 0.37
C TYR A 23 3.30 -11.56 0.49
N ALA A 24 2.74 -10.57 -0.23
CA ALA A 24 3.04 -9.19 0.07
C ALA A 24 2.71 -8.99 1.55
N GLU A 25 3.71 -8.64 2.34
CA GLU A 25 3.54 -8.46 3.79
C GLU A 25 2.60 -7.29 4.00
N ALA A 26 1.48 -7.53 4.73
CA ALA A 26 0.54 -6.49 5.06
C ALA A 26 1.26 -5.43 5.91
N GLY A 27 1.08 -4.15 5.57
CA GLY A 27 1.73 -3.05 6.28
C GLY A 27 1.26 -2.94 7.74
N ASN A 28 2.12 -2.37 8.57
CA ASN A 28 1.86 -2.10 9.98
C ASN A 28 1.37 -0.66 10.17
N ALA A 29 0.09 -0.48 10.49
CA ALA A 29 -0.52 0.84 10.65
C ALA A 29 0.12 1.69 11.77
N ALA A 30 0.64 1.08 12.83
CA ALA A 30 1.32 1.82 13.90
C ALA A 30 2.67 2.39 13.42
N GLN A 31 3.42 1.65 12.62
CA GLN A 31 4.62 2.15 11.95
C GLN A 31 4.25 3.18 10.87
N GLY A 32 3.14 2.98 10.18
CA GLY A 32 2.61 3.92 9.19
C GLY A 32 2.24 5.27 9.79
N GLU A 33 1.76 5.32 11.04
CA GLU A 33 1.54 6.58 11.75
C GLU A 33 2.84 7.36 11.94
N HIS A 34 3.94 6.70 12.23
CA HIS A 34 5.26 7.34 12.27
C HIS A 34 5.70 7.85 10.89
N ALA A 35 5.50 7.05 9.85
CA ALA A 35 5.81 7.47 8.47
C ALA A 35 4.96 8.68 8.03
N PHE A 36 3.73 8.80 8.52
CA PHE A 36 2.80 9.90 8.23
C PHE A 36 3.34 11.28 8.60
N VAL A 37 4.31 11.38 9.50
CA VAL A 37 4.98 12.65 9.84
C VAL A 37 5.49 13.37 8.59
N LYS A 38 5.93 12.63 7.57
CA LYS A 38 6.37 13.17 6.28
C LYS A 38 5.24 13.85 5.48
N CYS A 39 4.00 13.49 5.76
CA CYS A 39 2.79 14.00 5.09
C CYS A 39 2.10 15.10 5.90
N ALA A 40 2.26 15.08 7.23
CA ALA A 40 1.51 15.89 8.18
C ALA A 40 1.75 17.40 8.06
N LEU A 41 2.87 17.82 7.47
CA LEU A 41 3.14 19.24 7.21
C LEU A 41 2.15 19.85 6.21
N CYS A 42 1.63 19.03 5.30
CA CYS A 42 0.76 19.47 4.22
C CYS A 42 -0.67 18.92 4.33
N HIS A 43 -0.84 17.74 4.92
CA HIS A 43 -2.10 17.03 4.97
C HIS A 43 -2.61 16.86 6.40
N ALA A 44 -3.87 17.21 6.62
CA ALA A 44 -4.57 16.85 7.87
C ALA A 44 -5.10 15.41 7.80
N LYS A 45 -5.21 14.76 8.95
CA LYS A 45 -5.81 13.42 9.10
C LYS A 45 -7.34 13.42 8.95
N ASP A 46 -7.94 14.59 9.01
CA ASP A 46 -9.38 14.84 8.91
C ASP A 46 -9.75 15.48 7.56
N LYS A 47 -10.91 16.14 7.49
CA LYS A 47 -11.42 16.77 6.27
C LYS A 47 -10.83 18.15 5.98
N ARG A 48 -10.00 18.70 6.87
CA ARG A 48 -9.47 20.05 6.68
C ARG A 48 -8.47 20.09 5.55
N ASN A 49 -8.69 21.03 4.64
CA ASN A 49 -7.72 21.36 3.60
C ASN A 49 -6.67 22.35 4.16
N GLY A 50 -5.45 22.18 3.71
CA GLY A 50 -4.31 23.04 3.98
C GLY A 50 -3.47 23.20 2.74
N ILE A 51 -2.17 23.02 2.85
CA ILE A 51 -1.26 22.96 1.69
C ILE A 51 -1.66 21.82 0.76
N GLY A 52 -2.01 20.66 1.35
CA GLY A 52 -2.64 19.53 0.67
C GLY A 52 -4.10 19.33 1.11
N PRO A 53 -4.85 18.48 0.41
CA PRO A 53 -6.22 18.13 0.82
C PRO A 53 -6.21 17.28 2.08
N GLY A 54 -7.29 17.35 2.87
CA GLY A 54 -7.51 16.45 4.00
C GLY A 54 -7.54 14.99 3.56
N LEU A 55 -7.00 14.10 4.36
CA LEU A 55 -6.82 12.68 4.01
C LEU A 55 -7.85 11.73 4.64
N LEU A 56 -8.84 12.25 5.38
CA LEU A 56 -9.92 11.41 5.89
C LEU A 56 -10.63 10.72 4.72
N GLY A 57 -10.72 9.39 4.77
CA GLY A 57 -11.35 8.58 3.72
C GLY A 57 -10.60 8.55 2.40
N VAL A 58 -9.28 8.80 2.38
CA VAL A 58 -8.48 8.85 1.14
C VAL A 58 -8.49 7.52 0.40
N VAL A 59 -8.42 6.40 1.10
CA VAL A 59 -8.47 5.07 0.47
C VAL A 59 -9.87 4.80 -0.06
N GLY A 60 -9.96 4.51 -1.35
CA GLY A 60 -11.22 4.33 -2.08
C GLY A 60 -11.80 5.62 -2.67
N ARG A 61 -11.17 6.77 -2.47
CA ARG A 61 -11.63 8.07 -2.95
C ARG A 61 -11.09 8.37 -4.34
N PRO A 62 -11.90 8.92 -5.26
CA PRO A 62 -11.39 9.44 -6.53
C PRO A 62 -10.37 10.55 -6.32
N ALA A 63 -9.28 10.54 -7.07
CA ALA A 63 -8.29 11.61 -7.04
C ALA A 63 -8.91 12.93 -7.49
N GLY A 64 -8.44 14.03 -6.91
CA GLY A 64 -8.92 15.35 -7.27
C GLY A 64 -10.36 15.68 -6.83
N SER A 65 -10.92 14.93 -5.88
CA SER A 65 -12.35 15.00 -5.54
C SER A 65 -12.69 15.70 -4.22
N VAL A 66 -11.68 16.08 -3.42
CA VAL A 66 -11.99 16.76 -2.13
C VAL A 66 -12.59 18.14 -2.38
N PRO A 67 -13.77 18.43 -1.83
CA PRO A 67 -14.40 19.73 -1.98
C PRO A 67 -13.53 20.86 -1.44
N GLY A 68 -13.48 21.97 -2.18
CA GLY A 68 -12.80 23.19 -1.75
C GLY A 68 -11.28 23.17 -1.87
N PHE A 69 -10.66 22.07 -2.31
CA PHE A 69 -9.23 22.03 -2.56
C PHE A 69 -8.92 22.34 -4.03
N SER A 70 -7.89 23.16 -4.24
CA SER A 70 -7.44 23.55 -5.58
C SER A 70 -6.40 22.56 -6.10
N TYR A 71 -6.84 21.57 -6.88
CA TYR A 71 -5.98 20.56 -7.49
C TYR A 71 -5.33 21.05 -8.78
N SER A 72 -4.20 20.44 -9.16
CA SER A 72 -3.66 20.54 -10.51
C SER A 72 -4.64 19.98 -11.54
N GLN A 73 -4.56 20.45 -12.78
CA GLN A 73 -5.42 19.97 -13.85
C GLN A 73 -5.21 18.46 -14.11
N VAL A 74 -3.96 17.97 -14.05
CA VAL A 74 -3.65 16.55 -14.24
C VAL A 74 -4.26 15.68 -13.14
N MET A 75 -4.32 16.16 -11.90
CA MET A 75 -4.97 15.45 -10.81
C MET A 75 -6.48 15.36 -11.01
N LYS A 76 -7.11 16.47 -11.39
CA LYS A 76 -8.56 16.52 -11.64
C LYS A 76 -9.01 15.58 -12.75
N SER A 77 -8.20 15.43 -13.80
CA SER A 77 -8.52 14.64 -14.98
C SER A 77 -7.94 13.22 -14.97
N SER A 78 -7.32 12.81 -13.88
CA SER A 78 -6.54 11.56 -13.84
C SER A 78 -7.38 10.27 -13.86
N ASN A 79 -8.65 10.28 -13.49
CA ASN A 79 -9.49 9.09 -13.30
C ASN A 79 -8.92 8.06 -12.31
N ILE A 80 -7.96 8.44 -11.49
CA ILE A 80 -7.39 7.57 -10.46
C ILE A 80 -8.39 7.44 -9.32
N VAL A 81 -8.56 6.21 -8.82
CA VAL A 81 -9.13 5.94 -7.51
C VAL A 81 -7.99 5.51 -6.60
N TRP A 82 -7.89 6.14 -5.44
CA TRP A 82 -6.82 5.84 -4.48
C TRP A 82 -7.06 4.47 -3.84
N ASP A 83 -6.49 3.45 -4.41
CA ASP A 83 -6.36 2.11 -3.83
C ASP A 83 -4.91 1.86 -3.39
N GLU A 84 -4.64 0.71 -2.80
CA GLU A 84 -3.30 0.32 -2.36
C GLU A 84 -2.26 0.46 -3.47
N LYS A 85 -2.58 -0.02 -4.67
CA LYS A 85 -1.65 -0.01 -5.81
C LYS A 85 -1.37 1.40 -6.33
N SER A 86 -2.39 2.22 -6.48
CA SER A 86 -2.24 3.60 -6.98
C SER A 86 -1.58 4.50 -5.94
N LEU A 87 -1.87 4.29 -4.65
CA LEU A 87 -1.18 4.97 -3.55
C LEU A 87 0.28 4.57 -3.48
N ASP A 88 0.62 3.29 -3.61
CA ASP A 88 2.00 2.82 -3.61
C ASP A 88 2.81 3.50 -4.72
N ALA A 89 2.31 3.48 -5.95
CA ALA A 89 2.96 4.11 -7.09
C ALA A 89 3.12 5.63 -6.90
N PHE A 90 2.08 6.31 -6.40
CA PHE A 90 2.10 7.75 -6.20
C PHE A 90 3.02 8.18 -5.06
N ILE A 91 3.00 7.48 -3.93
CA ILE A 91 3.86 7.77 -2.77
C ILE A 91 5.32 7.45 -3.08
N MET A 92 5.58 6.44 -3.90
CA MET A 92 6.94 6.10 -4.31
C MET A 92 7.61 7.24 -5.11
N ALA A 93 6.91 7.82 -6.07
CA ALA A 93 7.42 8.87 -6.94
C ALA A 93 6.25 9.68 -7.55
N PRO A 94 5.73 10.71 -6.86
CA PRO A 94 4.53 11.43 -7.29
C PRO A 94 4.62 12.01 -8.72
N GLN A 95 5.75 12.59 -9.09
CA GLN A 95 5.93 13.19 -10.42
C GLN A 95 6.10 12.14 -11.53
N LYS A 96 6.52 10.94 -11.18
CA LYS A 96 6.58 9.82 -12.14
C LYS A 96 5.20 9.18 -12.33
N ALA A 97 4.46 9.01 -11.23
CA ALA A 97 3.12 8.42 -11.26
C ALA A 97 2.09 9.34 -11.94
N LEU A 98 2.18 10.64 -11.71
CA LEU A 98 1.29 11.64 -12.28
C LEU A 98 2.08 12.91 -12.61
N PRO A 99 2.74 12.96 -13.79
CA PRO A 99 3.52 14.12 -14.21
C PRO A 99 2.68 15.39 -14.27
N GLY A 100 3.21 16.49 -13.72
CA GLY A 100 2.54 17.78 -13.68
C GLY A 100 1.61 17.98 -12.47
N ASN A 101 1.53 17.02 -11.54
CA ASN A 101 0.88 17.29 -10.26
C ASN A 101 1.69 18.31 -9.44
N THR A 102 1.00 19.03 -8.55
CA THR A 102 1.59 20.14 -7.78
C THR A 102 2.03 19.74 -6.37
N MET A 103 2.01 18.48 -6.01
CA MET A 103 2.48 18.00 -4.71
C MET A 103 4.01 17.98 -4.66
N PRO A 104 4.65 18.85 -3.86
CA PRO A 104 6.11 18.99 -3.84
C PRO A 104 6.77 17.95 -2.91
N PHE A 105 6.53 16.69 -3.16
CA PHE A 105 7.00 15.57 -2.34
C PHE A 105 7.92 14.67 -3.17
N PRO A 106 9.15 14.35 -2.69
CA PRO A 106 10.10 13.56 -3.46
C PRO A 106 9.74 12.06 -3.55
N GLY A 107 8.91 11.59 -2.64
CA GLY A 107 8.53 10.19 -2.56
C GLY A 107 9.23 9.42 -1.43
N ILE A 108 8.78 8.19 -1.22
CA ILE A 108 9.34 7.22 -0.28
C ILE A 108 9.80 6.00 -1.09
N SER A 109 11.09 5.76 -1.15
CA SER A 109 11.66 4.64 -1.93
C SER A 109 11.54 3.28 -1.22
N ASP A 110 11.49 3.27 0.11
CA ASP A 110 11.38 2.07 0.91
C ASP A 110 9.97 1.46 0.80
N GLN A 111 9.90 0.20 0.39
CA GLN A 111 8.62 -0.49 0.16
C GLN A 111 7.89 -0.80 1.46
N GLU A 112 8.61 -1.20 2.50
CA GLU A 112 8.02 -1.52 3.80
C GLU A 112 7.40 -0.26 4.41
N GLU A 113 8.12 0.86 4.38
CA GLU A 113 7.60 2.15 4.85
C GLU A 113 6.34 2.58 4.09
N ARG A 114 6.29 2.36 2.76
CA ARG A 114 5.07 2.66 1.99
C ARG A 114 3.92 1.73 2.34
N ASN A 115 4.16 0.43 2.52
CA ASN A 115 3.12 -0.52 2.94
C ASN A 115 2.54 -0.11 4.30
N ASP A 116 3.40 0.25 5.24
CA ASP A 116 3.00 0.71 6.57
C ASP A 116 2.18 1.99 6.50
N LEU A 117 2.63 2.97 5.72
CA LEU A 117 1.91 4.22 5.52
C LEU A 117 0.53 4.00 4.90
N ILE A 118 0.41 3.14 3.90
CA ILE A 118 -0.87 2.82 3.27
C ILE A 118 -1.81 2.14 4.27
N ALA A 119 -1.30 1.18 5.06
CA ALA A 119 -2.07 0.55 6.14
C ALA A 119 -2.58 1.59 7.15
N TYR A 120 -1.78 2.60 7.47
CA TYR A 120 -2.23 3.71 8.32
C TYR A 120 -3.30 4.56 7.64
N LEU A 121 -3.14 4.92 6.37
CA LEU A 121 -4.12 5.70 5.62
C LEU A 121 -5.48 5.00 5.56
N GLU A 122 -5.51 3.68 5.50
CA GLU A 122 -6.74 2.88 5.54
C GLU A 122 -7.51 3.04 6.86
N THR A 123 -6.85 3.43 7.94
CA THR A 123 -7.49 3.69 9.23
C THR A 123 -8.19 5.06 9.31
N LEU A 124 -7.90 5.97 8.39
CA LEU A 124 -8.48 7.31 8.34
C LEU A 124 -9.89 7.28 7.68
N LYS A 125 -10.90 6.95 8.48
CA LYS A 125 -12.31 6.82 8.05
C LYS A 125 -13.22 7.76 8.81
#